data_cee861fab8ddd3d4e2663877326e0345
#
_entry.id   cee861fab8ddd3d4e2663877326e0345
#
_cell.length_a   1.000
_cell.length_b   1.000
_cell.length_c   1.000
_cell.angle_alpha   90.00
_cell.angle_beta   90.00
_cell.angle_gamma   90.00
#
_symmetry.space_group_name_H-M   'P 1'
#
loop_
_entity.id
_entity.type
_entity.pdbx_description
1 polymer ?
#
loop_
_entity_poly.entity_id
_entity_poly.type
_entity_poly.pdbx_seq_one_letter_code
_entity_poly.pdbx_strand_id
1 'polypeptide(L)'
;MSPYGVAAAVHKKEFPAELARAGEARHFVAWTGAVAGLRGRYLSDLAVAAEALLTDVFLSVGEGGKLEVESEAAGDAVRITLRHPELRVRRMSDLEGIMEQYLDGYDLSLTESVLIKRLR
;
A
#
# COMPACT_ATOMS: atom_id res chain seq x y z
N MET A 1 -12.64 21.97 13.10
CA MET A 1 -12.77 21.53 12.63
C MET A 1 -12.97 21.47 11.93
N SER A 2 -13.20 21.18 11.65
CA SER A 2 -13.49 20.95 10.98
C SER A 2 -13.77 20.59 10.73
N PRO A 3 -14.02 20.54 10.74
CA PRO A 3 -14.32 19.97 10.47
C PRO A 3 -14.27 19.64 9.84
N TYR A 4 -14.16 19.81 9.73
CA TYR A 4 -13.99 19.31 9.23
C TYR A 4 -13.21 18.94 8.83
N GLY A 5 -12.93 19.54 9.13
CA GLY A 5 -11.84 19.12 8.82
C GLY A 5 -11.59 18.07 8.61
N VAL A 6 -11.76 18.36 8.12
CA VAL A 6 -11.82 17.05 8.05
C VAL A 6 -10.54 16.43 8.16
N ALA A 7 -10.38 15.85 9.24
CA ALA A 7 -9.25 15.02 9.42
C ALA A 7 -9.10 14.09 8.26
N ALA A 8 -7.91 13.79 7.88
CA ALA A 8 -7.62 12.79 6.90
C ALA A 8 -8.28 11.48 7.33
N ALA A 9 -8.97 10.85 6.41
CA ALA A 9 -9.57 9.56 6.68
C ALA A 9 -8.46 8.53 6.75
N VAL A 10 -8.38 7.82 7.85
CA VAL A 10 -7.36 6.80 8.07
C VAL A 10 -8.03 5.46 8.29
N HIS A 11 -7.59 4.46 7.53
CA HIS A 11 -8.06 3.09 7.67
C HIS A 11 -6.85 2.19 7.91
N LYS A 12 -6.94 1.32 8.91
CA LYS A 12 -5.88 0.39 9.26
C LYS A 12 -6.43 -1.02 9.33
N LYS A 13 -5.62 -1.98 8.88
CA LYS A 13 -5.97 -3.38 9.02
C LYS A 13 -4.71 -4.24 9.09
N GLU A 14 -4.74 -5.28 9.92
CA GLU A 14 -3.66 -6.25 10.00
C GLU A 14 -4.02 -7.50 9.23
N PHE A 15 -3.01 -8.13 8.64
CA PHE A 15 -3.15 -9.39 7.92
C PHE A 15 -2.05 -10.34 8.37
N PRO A 16 -2.32 -11.64 8.47
CA PRO A 16 -1.24 -12.62 8.62
C PRO A 16 -0.33 -12.53 7.41
N ALA A 17 0.97 -12.64 7.62
CA ALA A 17 1.94 -12.57 6.52
C ALA A 17 2.00 -13.91 5.79
N GLU A 18 0.93 -14.25 5.11
CA GLU A 18 0.78 -15.47 4.32
C GLU A 18 0.39 -15.10 2.90
N LEU A 19 1.05 -15.69 1.94
CA LEU A 19 0.81 -15.36 0.52
C LEU A 19 -0.68 -15.49 0.15
N ALA A 20 -1.38 -16.44 0.77
CA ALA A 20 -2.82 -16.62 0.53
C ALA A 20 -3.65 -15.41 0.93
N ARG A 21 -3.09 -14.51 1.76
CA ARG A 21 -3.79 -13.30 2.21
C ARG A 21 -3.50 -12.09 1.33
N ALA A 22 -2.62 -12.23 0.36
CA ALA A 22 -2.23 -11.09 -0.49
C ALA A 22 -3.43 -10.48 -1.22
N GLY A 23 -4.38 -11.31 -1.66
CA GLY A 23 -5.59 -10.83 -2.32
C GLY A 23 -6.45 -9.98 -1.42
N GLU A 24 -6.57 -10.34 -0.14
CA GLU A 24 -7.35 -9.56 0.84
C GLU A 24 -6.69 -8.21 1.10
N ALA A 25 -5.37 -8.21 1.25
CA ALA A 25 -4.63 -6.97 1.48
C ALA A 25 -4.72 -6.05 0.27
N ARG A 26 -4.61 -6.60 -0.94
CA ARG A 26 -4.78 -5.84 -2.18
C ARG A 26 -6.17 -5.23 -2.28
N HIS A 27 -7.19 -6.02 -1.93
CA HIS A 27 -8.56 -5.54 -1.94
C HIS A 27 -8.75 -4.38 -0.97
N PHE A 28 -8.15 -4.48 0.22
CA PHE A 28 -8.22 -3.42 1.22
C PHE A 28 -7.61 -2.11 0.67
N VAL A 29 -6.44 -2.19 0.03
CA VAL A 29 -5.79 -1.02 -0.56
C VAL A 29 -6.68 -0.40 -1.64
N ALA A 30 -7.23 -1.22 -2.54
CA ALA A 30 -8.08 -0.74 -3.62
C ALA A 30 -9.35 -0.09 -3.08
N TRP A 31 -9.97 -0.70 -2.09
CA TRP A 31 -11.19 -0.18 -1.48
C TRP A 31 -10.92 1.18 -0.83
N THR A 32 -9.85 1.29 -0.03
CA THR A 32 -9.53 2.56 0.64
C THR A 32 -9.14 3.64 -0.36
N GLY A 33 -8.48 3.27 -1.45
CA GLY A 33 -8.16 4.21 -2.53
C GLY A 33 -9.42 4.75 -3.18
N ALA A 34 -10.38 3.88 -3.44
CA ALA A 34 -11.67 4.28 -4.03
C ALA A 34 -12.45 5.18 -3.08
N VAL A 35 -12.48 4.83 -1.80
CA VAL A 35 -13.14 5.65 -0.77
C VAL A 35 -12.51 7.03 -0.69
N ALA A 36 -11.19 7.13 -0.85
CA ALA A 36 -10.47 8.40 -0.82
C ALA A 36 -10.69 9.25 -2.06
N GLY A 37 -11.20 8.66 -3.15
CA GLY A 37 -11.52 9.42 -4.35
C GLY A 37 -10.77 9.02 -5.62
N LEU A 38 -9.89 8.02 -5.55
CA LEU A 38 -9.22 7.55 -6.76
C LEU A 38 -10.22 6.87 -7.68
N ARG A 39 -10.07 7.12 -9.00
CA ARG A 39 -10.98 6.58 -10.01
C ARG A 39 -10.19 6.12 -11.23
N GLY A 40 -10.79 5.20 -11.98
CA GLY A 40 -10.30 4.79 -13.28
C GLY A 40 -8.84 4.35 -13.24
N ARG A 41 -8.05 4.93 -14.12
CA ARG A 41 -6.64 4.55 -14.27
C ARG A 41 -5.82 4.81 -13.01
N TYR A 42 -6.13 5.90 -12.30
CA TYR A 42 -5.38 6.22 -11.08
C TYR A 42 -5.59 5.17 -10.00
N LEU A 43 -6.81 4.67 -9.86
CA LEU A 43 -7.08 3.57 -8.94
C LEU A 43 -6.40 2.29 -9.40
N SER A 44 -6.45 1.98 -10.70
CA SER A 44 -5.79 0.81 -11.25
C SER A 44 -4.28 0.86 -11.03
N ASP A 45 -3.68 2.03 -11.23
CA ASP A 45 -2.24 2.20 -11.04
C ASP A 45 -1.85 1.90 -9.59
N LEU A 46 -2.62 2.42 -8.63
CA LEU A 46 -2.37 2.12 -7.23
C LEU A 46 -2.50 0.62 -6.95
N ALA A 47 -3.53 -0.01 -7.51
CA ALA A 47 -3.77 -1.44 -7.30
C ALA A 47 -2.63 -2.29 -7.86
N VAL A 48 -2.12 -1.95 -9.04
CA VAL A 48 -0.99 -2.66 -9.65
C VAL A 48 0.26 -2.54 -8.78
N ALA A 49 0.57 -1.32 -8.34
CA ALA A 49 1.74 -1.08 -7.49
C ALA A 49 1.60 -1.82 -6.16
N ALA A 50 0.41 -1.76 -5.55
CA ALA A 50 0.16 -2.42 -4.28
C ALA A 50 0.29 -3.94 -4.41
N GLU A 51 -0.22 -4.50 -5.50
CA GLU A 51 -0.11 -5.95 -5.72
C GLU A 51 1.35 -6.39 -5.82
N ALA A 52 2.15 -5.64 -6.59
CA ALA A 52 3.57 -5.96 -6.73
C ALA A 52 4.29 -5.88 -5.38
N LEU A 53 4.03 -4.83 -4.61
CA LEU A 53 4.64 -4.66 -3.29
C LEU A 53 4.22 -5.75 -2.33
N LEU A 54 2.92 -6.03 -2.26
CA LEU A 54 2.40 -7.05 -1.34
C LEU A 54 2.97 -8.42 -1.68
N THR A 55 3.05 -8.75 -2.96
CA THR A 55 3.65 -10.02 -3.38
C THR A 55 5.11 -10.10 -2.94
N ASP A 56 5.87 -9.03 -3.15
CA ASP A 56 7.27 -8.99 -2.72
C ASP A 56 7.39 -9.21 -1.21
N VAL A 57 6.58 -8.50 -0.43
CA VAL A 57 6.63 -8.60 1.03
C VAL A 57 6.23 -10.00 1.50
N PHE A 58 5.10 -10.53 0.98
CA PHE A 58 4.63 -11.85 1.41
C PHE A 58 5.62 -12.97 1.04
N LEU A 59 6.31 -12.83 -0.08
CA LEU A 59 7.32 -13.80 -0.47
C LEU A 59 8.61 -13.66 0.34
N SER A 60 8.87 -12.48 0.86
CA SER A 60 10.12 -12.18 1.57
C SER A 60 10.02 -12.37 3.09
N VAL A 61 8.80 -12.31 3.63
CA VAL A 61 8.55 -12.49 5.07
C VAL A 61 8.33 -13.96 5.34
N GLY A 62 8.93 -14.48 6.40
CA GLY A 62 8.69 -15.86 6.80
C GLY A 62 7.31 -16.03 7.44
N GLU A 63 6.93 -17.27 7.64
CA GLU A 63 5.64 -17.58 8.27
C GLU A 63 5.55 -17.02 9.68
N GLY A 64 4.34 -16.72 10.11
CA GLY A 64 4.07 -16.26 11.48
C GLY A 64 4.19 -14.77 11.68
N GLY A 65 4.60 -14.01 10.66
CA GLY A 65 4.66 -12.56 10.75
C GLY A 65 3.30 -11.93 10.54
N LYS A 66 3.21 -10.64 10.85
CA LYS A 66 2.02 -9.85 10.62
C LYS A 66 2.35 -8.65 9.74
N LEU A 67 1.37 -8.24 8.99
CA LEU A 67 1.45 -7.10 8.10
C LEU A 67 0.38 -6.11 8.48
N GLU A 68 0.75 -4.85 8.68
CA GLU A 68 -0.22 -3.79 8.92
C GLU A 68 -0.29 -2.90 7.70
N VAL A 69 -1.50 -2.68 7.20
CA VAL A 69 -1.74 -1.76 6.09
C VAL A 69 -2.51 -0.57 6.61
N GLU A 70 -1.95 0.61 6.40
CA GLU A 70 -2.60 1.86 6.77
C GLU A 70 -2.82 2.68 5.51
N SER A 71 -4.05 3.15 5.31
CA SER A 71 -4.39 4.00 4.18
C SER A 71 -4.84 5.35 4.71
N GLU A 72 -4.25 6.41 4.22
CA GLU A 72 -4.57 7.77 4.65
C GLU A 72 -4.85 8.64 3.43
N ALA A 73 -6.02 9.29 3.43
CA ALA A 73 -6.34 10.29 2.42
C ALA A 73 -6.01 11.65 3.02
N ALA A 74 -5.02 12.33 2.45
CA ALA A 74 -4.57 13.62 2.97
C ALA A 74 -4.29 14.55 1.80
N GLY A 75 -4.94 15.73 1.80
CA GLY A 75 -4.78 16.68 0.73
C GLY A 75 -5.28 16.09 -0.58
N ASP A 76 -4.43 16.10 -1.59
CA ASP A 76 -4.75 15.63 -2.93
C ASP A 76 -4.15 14.26 -3.24
N ALA A 77 -3.82 13.49 -2.21
CA ALA A 77 -3.15 12.21 -2.40
C ALA A 77 -3.66 11.15 -1.42
N VAL A 78 -3.47 9.90 -1.81
CA VAL A 78 -3.66 8.75 -0.94
C VAL A 78 -2.28 8.21 -0.60
N ARG A 79 -2.04 7.99 0.68
CA ARG A 79 -0.80 7.39 1.16
C ARG A 79 -1.10 6.02 1.74
N ILE A 80 -0.44 5.01 1.23
CA ILE A 80 -0.54 3.65 1.76
C ILE A 80 0.77 3.35 2.47
N THR A 81 0.70 2.99 3.73
CA THR A 81 1.85 2.60 4.52
C THR A 81 1.72 1.13 4.88
N LEU A 82 2.73 0.37 4.53
CA LEU A 82 2.79 -1.06 4.78
C LEU A 82 3.89 -1.30 5.81
N ARG A 83 3.50 -1.76 7.01
CA ARG A 83 4.46 -2.11 8.06
C ARG A 83 4.58 -3.61 8.13
N HIS A 84 5.79 -4.10 8.04
CA HIS A 84 6.04 -5.53 7.92
C HIS A 84 7.30 -5.91 8.70
N PRO A 85 7.51 -7.22 8.96
CA PRO A 85 8.75 -7.66 9.58
C PRO A 85 9.95 -7.26 8.71
N GLU A 86 11.10 -7.19 9.33
CA GLU A 86 12.31 -6.79 8.63
C GLU A 86 12.62 -7.73 7.46
N LEU A 87 12.82 -7.15 6.29
CA LEU A 87 13.15 -7.89 5.08
C LEU A 87 14.65 -7.87 4.88
N ARG A 88 15.25 -9.03 4.71
CA ARG A 88 16.68 -9.13 4.43
C ARG A 88 16.96 -9.14 2.95
N VAL A 89 16.04 -9.68 2.17
CA VAL A 89 16.19 -9.80 0.73
C VAL A 89 14.85 -9.49 0.08
N ARG A 90 14.85 -8.63 -0.92
CA ARG A 90 13.68 -8.40 -1.76
C ARG A 90 13.64 -9.46 -2.84
N ARG A 91 12.46 -10.05 -3.06
CA ARG A 91 12.28 -11.11 -4.05
C ARG A 91 12.04 -10.58 -5.45
N MET A 92 11.51 -9.36 -5.56
CA MET A 92 11.26 -8.73 -6.85
C MET A 92 12.33 -7.68 -7.13
N SER A 93 13.23 -7.99 -8.06
CA SER A 93 14.34 -7.09 -8.38
C SER A 93 13.91 -5.86 -9.16
N ASP A 94 12.76 -5.92 -9.84
CA ASP A 94 12.23 -4.81 -10.65
C ASP A 94 11.16 -4.00 -9.92
N LEU A 95 11.03 -4.19 -8.61
CA LEU A 95 9.97 -3.57 -7.83
C LEU A 95 10.00 -2.04 -7.91
N GLU A 96 11.19 -1.43 -7.83
CA GLU A 96 11.30 0.02 -7.89
C GLU A 96 10.85 0.57 -9.24
N GLY A 97 11.15 -0.14 -10.33
CA GLY A 97 10.69 0.26 -11.65
C GLY A 97 9.18 0.27 -11.75
N ILE A 98 8.53 -0.72 -11.12
CA ILE A 98 7.06 -0.78 -11.08
C ILE A 98 6.52 0.40 -10.26
N MET A 99 7.14 0.68 -9.10
CA MET A 99 6.71 1.81 -8.28
C MET A 99 6.82 3.12 -9.05
N GLU A 100 7.94 3.35 -9.73
CA GLU A 100 8.15 4.57 -10.51
C GLU A 100 7.14 4.73 -11.64
N GLN A 101 6.77 3.61 -12.25
CA GLN A 101 5.84 3.64 -13.37
C GLN A 101 4.41 3.99 -12.96
N TYR A 102 3.97 3.52 -11.79
CA TYR A 102 2.55 3.59 -11.42
C TYR A 102 2.23 4.56 -10.28
N LEU A 103 3.23 5.07 -9.57
CA LEU A 103 3.01 5.91 -8.39
C LEU A 103 3.61 7.30 -8.57
N ASP A 104 3.12 8.25 -7.78
CA ASP A 104 3.67 9.61 -7.72
C ASP A 104 4.80 9.70 -6.71
N GLY A 105 4.84 8.80 -5.75
CA GLY A 105 5.92 8.72 -4.78
C GLY A 105 5.92 7.38 -4.08
N TYR A 106 7.07 6.99 -3.54
CA TYR A 106 7.19 5.75 -2.78
C TYR A 106 8.46 5.77 -1.94
N ASP A 107 8.48 4.93 -0.91
CA ASP A 107 9.66 4.72 -0.08
C ASP A 107 9.66 3.26 0.36
N LEU A 108 10.72 2.53 0.05
CA LEU A 108 10.83 1.11 0.36
C LEU A 108 11.96 0.90 1.36
N SER A 109 11.62 0.68 2.62
CA SER A 109 12.62 0.38 3.64
C SER A 109 12.51 -1.08 4.09
N LEU A 110 13.32 -1.48 5.06
CA LEU A 110 13.38 -2.86 5.50
C LEU A 110 12.16 -3.27 6.33
N THR A 111 11.52 -2.31 7.00
CA THR A 111 10.38 -2.60 7.89
C THR A 111 9.12 -1.85 7.50
N GLU A 112 9.22 -0.90 6.57
CA GLU A 112 8.09 -0.08 6.19
C GLU A 112 8.18 0.29 4.72
N SER A 113 7.06 0.24 4.03
CA SER A 113 7.00 0.64 2.63
C SER A 113 5.83 1.60 2.47
N VAL A 114 6.06 2.68 1.72
CA VAL A 114 5.06 3.74 1.54
C VAL A 114 4.78 3.92 0.06
N LEU A 115 3.51 4.00 -0.29
CA LEU A 115 3.04 4.28 -1.65
C LEU A 115 2.22 5.55 -1.63
N ILE A 116 2.45 6.43 -2.60
CA ILE A 116 1.71 7.70 -2.71
C ILE A 116 1.12 7.81 -4.11
N LYS A 117 -0.19 8.06 -4.18
CA LYS A 117 -0.90 8.23 -5.44
C LYS A 117 -1.78 9.47 -5.36
N ARG A 118 -1.62 10.40 -6.31
CA ARG A 118 -2.42 11.61 -6.34
C ARG A 118 -3.82 11.34 -6.83
N LEU A 119 -4.75 12.13 -6.31
CA LEU A 119 -6.16 12.07 -6.67
C LEU A 119 -6.40 12.85 -7.96
N ARG A 120 -6.34 12.16 -9.07
CA ARG A 120 -6.63 12.79 -10.36
C ARG A 120 -7.20 11.81 -11.31
#